data_148f4be7f97051c9e05eff6cd3ccfd39
#
_entry.id   148f4be7f97051c9e05eff6cd3ccfd39
#
_cell.length_a   1.000
_cell.length_b   1.000
_cell.length_c   1.000
_cell.angle_alpha   90.00
_cell.angle_beta   90.00
_cell.angle_gamma   90.00
#
_symmetry.space_group_name_H-M   'P 1'
#
loop_
_entity.id
_entity.type
_entity.pdbx_description
1 polymer ?
#
loop_
_entity_poly.entity_id
_entity_poly.type
_entity_poly.pdbx_seq_one_letter_code
_entity_poly.pdbx_strand_id
1 'polypeptide(L)'
;MTTATLLRRNLIYYWRTNAAVVCGVAIAVAVLAGALLVGDSVRASLRALVLQRLGRTAYVVSASNFFREDLVAELRAHPSFAGASFEGACPLVVFEGVVIDEASGRRGGGVQVYGVDERFWQFQGLDAGRHALGEREVALSAGLAAELGTRAGGELLLRIEKPSAIPVESLHGRKEDVGRTVRLTMREALAPSDLGEFSLRPQQGAVRAVFVPLRRLQKDAEQEARANTIL
;
A
#
# COMPACT_ATOMS: atom_id res chain seq x y z
N MET A 1 -62.44 23.01 -28.05
CA MET A 1 -61.19 23.42 -27.40
C MET A 1 -60.37 22.13 -27.14
N THR A 2 -59.17 22.07 -27.67
CA THR A 2 -58.34 20.89 -27.47
C THR A 2 -57.61 20.99 -26.14
N THR A 3 -57.38 19.87 -25.49
CA THR A 3 -56.62 19.77 -24.19
C THR A 3 -55.29 20.49 -24.24
N ALA A 4 -54.59 20.44 -25.40
CA ALA A 4 -53.33 21.16 -25.63
C ALA A 4 -53.46 22.70 -25.54
N THR A 5 -54.56 23.25 -26.01
CA THR A 5 -54.82 24.70 -25.95
C THR A 5 -55.08 25.16 -24.49
N LEU A 6 -55.76 24.33 -23.70
CA LEU A 6 -56.00 24.61 -22.27
C LEU A 6 -54.69 24.55 -21.48
N LEU A 7 -53.85 23.55 -21.73
CA LEU A 7 -52.56 23.39 -21.08
C LEU A 7 -51.62 24.58 -21.35
N ARG A 8 -51.56 25.03 -22.63
CA ARG A 8 -50.76 26.20 -23.02
C ARG A 8 -51.23 27.49 -22.37
N ARG A 9 -52.55 27.71 -22.30
CA ARG A 9 -53.12 28.91 -21.66
C ARG A 9 -52.87 28.90 -20.15
N ASN A 10 -53.00 27.74 -19.49
CA ASN A 10 -52.70 27.56 -18.06
C ASN A 10 -51.22 27.82 -17.75
N LEU A 11 -50.29 27.27 -18.54
CA LEU A 11 -48.86 27.52 -18.41
C LEU A 11 -48.50 29.01 -18.56
N ILE A 12 -49.09 29.69 -19.52
CA ILE A 12 -48.84 31.12 -19.73
C ILE A 12 -49.46 31.98 -18.61
N TYR A 13 -50.64 31.64 -18.13
CA TYR A 13 -51.31 32.40 -17.07
C TYR A 13 -50.58 32.28 -15.72
N TYR A 14 -50.13 31.08 -15.36
CA TYR A 14 -49.43 30.78 -14.09
C TYR A 14 -47.91 30.71 -14.25
N TRP A 15 -47.33 31.38 -15.26
CA TRP A 15 -45.91 31.27 -15.57
C TRP A 15 -44.98 31.55 -14.36
N ARG A 16 -45.35 32.54 -13.51
CA ARG A 16 -44.55 32.89 -12.31
C ARG A 16 -44.51 31.74 -11.29
N THR A 17 -45.67 31.15 -11.02
CA THR A 17 -45.78 30.03 -10.10
C THR A 17 -45.05 28.80 -10.67
N ASN A 18 -45.26 28.53 -11.96
CA ASN A 18 -44.59 27.43 -12.63
C ASN A 18 -43.07 27.64 -12.65
N ALA A 19 -42.60 28.85 -12.93
CA ALA A 19 -41.18 29.19 -12.87
C ALA A 19 -40.59 29.00 -11.46
N ALA A 20 -41.29 29.42 -10.41
CA ALA A 20 -40.87 29.23 -9.03
C ALA A 20 -40.72 27.74 -8.67
N VAL A 21 -41.69 26.89 -9.10
CA VAL A 21 -41.62 25.44 -8.90
C VAL A 21 -40.45 24.84 -9.65
N VAL A 22 -40.27 25.21 -10.93
CA VAL A 22 -39.12 24.73 -11.73
C VAL A 22 -37.80 25.14 -11.09
N CYS A 23 -37.65 26.38 -10.64
CA CYS A 23 -36.43 26.82 -9.93
C CYS A 23 -36.22 26.05 -8.64
N GLY A 24 -37.26 25.81 -7.84
CA GLY A 24 -37.16 25.02 -6.61
C GLY A 24 -36.69 23.59 -6.87
N VAL A 25 -37.29 22.94 -7.86
CA VAL A 25 -36.89 21.56 -8.26
C VAL A 25 -35.47 21.57 -8.83
N ALA A 26 -35.14 22.56 -9.68
CA ALA A 26 -33.79 22.67 -10.25
C ALA A 26 -32.71 22.82 -9.16
N ILE A 27 -32.96 23.67 -8.14
CA ILE A 27 -32.03 23.85 -7.01
C ILE A 27 -31.90 22.53 -6.22
N ALA A 28 -33.00 21.87 -5.90
CA ALA A 28 -32.98 20.61 -5.18
C ALA A 28 -32.19 19.53 -5.94
N VAL A 29 -32.42 19.39 -7.24
CA VAL A 29 -31.71 18.46 -8.10
C VAL A 29 -30.22 18.81 -8.19
N ALA A 30 -29.91 20.12 -8.34
CA ALA A 30 -28.52 20.58 -8.42
C ALA A 30 -27.73 20.27 -7.13
N VAL A 31 -28.35 20.46 -5.96
CA VAL A 31 -27.73 20.14 -4.68
C VAL A 31 -27.47 18.64 -4.54
N LEU A 32 -28.47 17.80 -4.87
CA LEU A 32 -28.33 16.35 -4.80
C LEU A 32 -27.30 15.83 -5.81
N ALA A 33 -27.36 16.29 -7.06
CA ALA A 33 -26.41 15.90 -8.09
C ALA A 33 -24.99 16.35 -7.73
N GLY A 34 -24.84 17.58 -7.20
CA GLY A 34 -23.55 18.08 -6.75
C GLY A 34 -22.95 17.23 -5.63
N ALA A 35 -23.75 16.85 -4.64
CA ALA A 35 -23.30 15.98 -3.55
C ALA A 35 -22.86 14.59 -4.06
N LEU A 36 -23.61 14.00 -5.00
CA LEU A 36 -23.25 12.71 -5.60
C LEU A 36 -21.96 12.80 -6.44
N LEU A 37 -21.80 13.85 -7.23
CA LEU A 37 -20.59 14.07 -8.05
C LEU A 37 -19.34 14.25 -7.18
N VAL A 38 -19.44 15.00 -6.08
CA VAL A 38 -18.33 15.13 -5.13
C VAL A 38 -18.00 13.77 -4.50
N GLY A 39 -19.01 13.01 -4.07
CA GLY A 39 -18.82 11.66 -3.53
C GLY A 39 -18.12 10.73 -4.50
N ASP A 40 -18.54 10.71 -5.75
CA ASP A 40 -17.91 9.89 -6.80
C ASP A 40 -16.48 10.34 -7.12
N SER A 41 -16.24 11.65 -7.19
CA SER A 41 -14.90 12.20 -7.44
C SER A 41 -13.92 11.81 -6.33
N VAL A 42 -14.34 11.89 -5.07
CA VAL A 42 -13.51 11.49 -3.92
C VAL A 42 -13.20 9.98 -3.97
N ARG A 43 -14.22 9.14 -4.23
CA ARG A 43 -14.01 7.69 -4.36
C ARG A 43 -13.06 7.34 -5.50
N ALA A 44 -13.21 7.98 -6.65
CA ALA A 44 -12.34 7.77 -7.80
C ALA A 44 -10.89 8.15 -7.49
N SER A 45 -10.68 9.30 -6.82
CA SER A 45 -9.35 9.76 -6.42
C SER A 45 -8.70 8.81 -5.40
N LEU A 46 -9.45 8.37 -4.39
CA LEU A 46 -8.94 7.40 -3.41
C LEU A 46 -8.61 6.06 -4.06
N ARG A 47 -9.45 5.58 -4.97
CA ARG A 47 -9.19 4.34 -5.72
C ARG A 47 -7.94 4.46 -6.58
N ALA A 48 -7.78 5.58 -7.30
CA ALA A 48 -6.59 5.82 -8.11
C ALA A 48 -5.32 5.81 -7.27
N LEU A 49 -5.33 6.45 -6.11
CA LEU A 49 -4.22 6.48 -5.16
C LEU A 49 -3.87 5.08 -4.63
N VAL A 50 -4.86 4.27 -4.27
CA VAL A 50 -4.63 2.89 -3.82
C VAL A 50 -4.02 2.05 -4.94
N LEU A 51 -4.55 2.14 -6.17
CA LEU A 51 -4.02 1.41 -7.31
C LEU A 51 -2.58 1.83 -7.63
N GLN A 52 -2.27 3.11 -7.55
CA GLN A 52 -0.91 3.62 -7.72
C GLN A 52 0.05 3.05 -6.67
N ARG A 53 -0.39 2.95 -5.41
CA ARG A 53 0.40 2.39 -4.31
C ARG A 53 0.62 0.89 -4.41
N LEU A 54 -0.30 0.16 -4.99
CA LEU A 54 -0.16 -1.29 -5.22
C LEU A 54 0.76 -1.62 -6.39
N GLY A 55 1.06 -0.66 -7.26
CA GLY A 55 1.82 -0.89 -8.49
C GLY A 55 1.12 -1.93 -9.37
N ARG A 56 1.83 -2.98 -9.79
CA ARG A 56 1.29 -4.08 -10.61
C ARG A 56 0.63 -5.21 -9.80
N THR A 57 0.49 -5.03 -8.49
CA THR A 57 -0.09 -6.05 -7.60
C THR A 57 -1.62 -6.06 -7.73
N ALA A 58 -2.18 -7.15 -8.23
CA ALA A 58 -3.63 -7.35 -8.33
C ALA A 58 -4.19 -8.16 -7.16
N TYR A 59 -3.42 -9.12 -6.66
CA TYR A 59 -3.81 -10.00 -5.55
C TYR A 59 -2.67 -10.10 -4.55
N VAL A 60 -3.02 -10.25 -3.28
CA VAL A 60 -2.09 -10.46 -2.19
C VAL A 60 -2.56 -11.63 -1.34
N VAL A 61 -1.70 -12.61 -1.17
CA VAL A 61 -1.91 -13.70 -0.22
C VAL A 61 -0.95 -13.49 0.94
N SER A 62 -1.47 -13.15 2.10
CA SER A 62 -0.69 -12.95 3.32
C SER A 62 -1.05 -14.00 4.36
N ALA A 63 -0.04 -14.59 4.98
CA ALA A 63 -0.20 -15.59 6.03
C ALA A 63 0.42 -15.11 7.34
N SER A 64 -0.22 -15.47 8.45
CA SER A 64 0.34 -15.21 9.79
C SER A 64 1.57 -16.06 10.06
N ASN A 65 1.69 -17.22 9.41
CA ASN A 65 2.80 -18.14 9.50
C ASN A 65 3.66 -18.09 8.24
N PHE A 66 4.93 -18.39 8.40
CA PHE A 66 5.86 -18.48 7.27
C PHE A 66 5.66 -19.79 6.50
N PHE A 67 5.69 -19.71 5.19
CA PHE A 67 5.67 -20.83 4.26
C PHE A 67 6.97 -20.89 3.47
N ARG A 68 7.22 -22.02 2.79
CA ARG A 68 8.41 -22.19 1.95
C ARG A 68 8.40 -21.20 0.79
N GLU A 69 9.52 -20.55 0.54
CA GLU A 69 9.65 -19.63 -0.60
C GLU A 69 9.40 -20.33 -1.94
N ASP A 70 9.81 -21.61 -2.08
CA ASP A 70 9.62 -22.42 -3.28
C ASP A 70 8.14 -22.62 -3.64
N LEU A 71 7.22 -22.47 -2.70
CA LEU A 71 5.78 -22.54 -2.97
C LEU A 71 5.35 -21.60 -4.10
N VAL A 72 5.99 -20.43 -4.23
CA VAL A 72 5.68 -19.48 -5.28
C VAL A 72 6.08 -20.01 -6.65
N ALA A 73 7.21 -20.71 -6.74
CA ALA A 73 7.63 -21.37 -7.98
C ALA A 73 6.69 -22.54 -8.35
N GLU A 74 6.28 -23.34 -7.36
CA GLU A 74 5.31 -24.43 -7.53
C GLU A 74 3.94 -23.88 -8.02
N LEU A 75 3.46 -22.78 -7.42
CA LEU A 75 2.22 -22.11 -7.85
C LEU A 75 2.30 -21.63 -9.30
N ARG A 76 3.40 -20.99 -9.69
CA ARG A 76 3.62 -20.53 -11.07
C ARG A 76 3.67 -21.66 -12.09
N ALA A 77 4.19 -22.82 -11.68
CA ALA A 77 4.26 -24.02 -12.53
C ALA A 77 2.91 -24.76 -12.62
N HIS A 78 1.94 -24.45 -11.76
CA HIS A 78 0.65 -25.14 -11.76
C HIS A 78 -0.21 -24.74 -12.97
N PRO A 79 -0.84 -25.71 -13.69
CA PRO A 79 -1.63 -25.41 -14.91
C PRO A 79 -2.75 -24.39 -14.70
N SER A 80 -3.38 -24.39 -13.52
CA SER A 80 -4.43 -23.43 -13.19
C SER A 80 -3.93 -21.99 -13.07
N PHE A 81 -2.64 -21.78 -12.81
CA PHE A 81 -2.06 -20.44 -12.75
C PHE A 81 -2.07 -19.77 -14.12
N ALA A 82 -1.61 -20.48 -15.14
CA ALA A 82 -1.64 -20.00 -16.53
C ALA A 82 -3.08 -19.82 -17.04
N GLY A 83 -3.99 -20.74 -16.66
CA GLY A 83 -5.40 -20.67 -17.03
C GLY A 83 -6.17 -19.49 -16.38
N ALA A 84 -5.69 -18.99 -15.24
CA ALA A 84 -6.28 -17.83 -14.55
C ALA A 84 -5.75 -16.47 -15.04
N SER A 85 -4.92 -16.46 -16.10
CA SER A 85 -4.32 -15.24 -16.68
C SER A 85 -3.47 -14.43 -15.68
N PHE A 86 -2.83 -15.10 -14.73
CA PHE A 86 -1.83 -14.44 -13.87
C PHE A 86 -0.52 -14.24 -14.64
N GLU A 87 0.01 -13.03 -14.60
CA GLU A 87 1.27 -12.69 -15.28
C GLU A 87 2.51 -13.11 -14.48
N GLY A 88 2.40 -13.21 -13.16
CA GLY A 88 3.50 -13.58 -12.29
C GLY A 88 3.08 -13.70 -10.83
N ALA A 89 4.00 -14.20 -10.02
CA ALA A 89 3.90 -14.21 -8.57
C ALA A 89 5.28 -13.96 -7.96
N CYS A 90 5.33 -13.26 -6.85
CA CYS A 90 6.57 -12.88 -6.18
C CYS A 90 6.47 -13.16 -4.67
N PRO A 91 7.43 -13.88 -4.06
CA PRO A 91 7.50 -14.03 -2.62
C PRO A 91 7.95 -12.74 -1.97
N LEU A 92 7.38 -12.43 -0.81
CA LEU A 92 7.72 -11.28 0.00
C LEU A 92 7.76 -11.68 1.47
N VAL A 93 8.61 -11.00 2.23
CA VAL A 93 8.54 -11.01 3.69
C VAL A 93 8.07 -9.64 4.13
N VAL A 94 6.98 -9.59 4.87
CA VAL A 94 6.37 -8.35 5.34
C VAL A 94 6.32 -8.35 6.86
N PHE A 95 6.87 -7.29 7.46
CA PHE A 95 6.78 -7.03 8.89
C PHE A 95 6.29 -5.62 9.15
N GLU A 96 5.93 -5.38 10.39
CA GLU A 96 5.81 -4.03 10.93
C GLU A 96 6.98 -3.77 11.88
N GLY A 97 7.54 -2.56 11.83
CA GLY A 97 8.69 -2.23 12.62
C GLY A 97 8.80 -0.75 12.96
N VAL A 98 9.90 -0.45 13.63
CA VAL A 98 10.31 0.92 13.97
C VAL A 98 11.68 1.16 13.36
N VAL A 99 11.84 2.28 12.66
CA VAL A 99 13.13 2.72 12.13
C VAL A 99 13.60 3.94 12.91
N ILE A 100 14.86 3.93 13.28
CA ILE A 100 15.51 5.01 14.03
C ILE A 100 16.72 5.47 13.20
N ASP A 101 16.83 6.75 12.94
CA ASP A 101 18.04 7.35 12.39
C ASP A 101 19.09 7.52 13.49
N GLU A 102 20.27 6.92 13.33
CA GLU A 102 21.27 6.88 14.38
C GLU A 102 21.89 8.27 14.67
N ALA A 103 22.00 9.09 13.64
CA ALA A 103 22.62 10.42 13.76
C ALA A 103 21.71 11.43 14.50
N SER A 104 20.41 11.45 14.17
CA SER A 104 19.46 12.42 14.74
C SER A 104 18.66 11.87 15.93
N GLY A 105 18.63 10.55 16.11
CA GLY A 105 17.76 9.87 17.07
C GLY A 105 16.28 9.93 16.72
N ARG A 106 15.91 10.46 15.55
CA ARG A 106 14.53 10.47 15.08
C ARG A 106 14.04 9.05 14.79
N ARG A 107 12.77 8.81 15.07
CA ARG A 107 12.17 7.49 14.89
C ARG A 107 10.86 7.55 14.14
N GLY A 108 10.66 6.64 13.20
CA GLY A 108 9.39 6.37 12.54
C GLY A 108 8.80 5.07 13.07
N GLY A 109 7.60 5.12 13.60
CA GLY A 109 6.85 3.94 14.04
C GLY A 109 5.82 3.49 13.00
N GLY A 110 5.35 2.24 13.11
CA GLY A 110 4.36 1.68 12.18
C GLY A 110 4.90 1.55 10.74
N VAL A 111 6.21 1.35 10.61
CA VAL A 111 6.88 1.24 9.30
C VAL A 111 6.61 -0.14 8.71
N GLN A 112 6.19 -0.16 7.45
CA GLN A 112 6.09 -1.41 6.69
C GLN A 112 7.47 -1.83 6.22
N VAL A 113 7.90 -3.00 6.64
CA VAL A 113 9.21 -3.58 6.28
C VAL A 113 8.98 -4.64 5.22
N TYR A 114 9.49 -4.39 4.03
CA TYR A 114 9.38 -5.31 2.89
C TYR A 114 10.73 -5.96 2.62
N GLY A 115 10.79 -7.29 2.78
CA GLY A 115 11.91 -8.09 2.31
C GLY A 115 11.77 -8.35 0.82
N VAL A 116 12.63 -7.73 0.00
CA VAL A 116 12.56 -7.72 -1.45
C VAL A 116 13.85 -8.24 -2.09
N ASP A 117 13.73 -8.77 -3.30
CA ASP A 117 14.84 -9.13 -4.15
C ASP A 117 14.57 -8.72 -5.62
N GLU A 118 15.41 -9.17 -6.53
CA GLU A 118 15.28 -8.84 -7.96
C GLU A 118 13.92 -9.22 -8.54
N ARG A 119 13.31 -10.31 -8.07
CA ARG A 119 11.98 -10.79 -8.51
C ARG A 119 10.89 -9.78 -8.21
N PHE A 120 10.99 -9.06 -7.09
CA PHE A 120 10.04 -8.03 -6.72
C PHE A 120 10.08 -6.84 -7.70
N TRP A 121 11.28 -6.34 -7.99
CA TRP A 121 11.43 -5.22 -8.91
C TRP A 121 10.97 -5.59 -10.33
N GLN A 122 11.36 -6.77 -10.81
CA GLN A 122 10.90 -7.30 -12.10
C GLN A 122 9.38 -7.47 -12.15
N PHE A 123 8.76 -8.03 -11.09
CA PHE A 123 7.31 -8.18 -10.96
C PHE A 123 6.60 -6.83 -11.06
N GLN A 124 7.15 -5.81 -10.45
CA GLN A 124 6.62 -4.45 -10.50
C GLN A 124 6.96 -3.70 -11.82
N GLY A 125 7.73 -4.31 -12.72
CA GLY A 125 8.12 -3.72 -14.00
C GLY A 125 9.23 -2.69 -13.90
N LEU A 126 10.03 -2.73 -12.83
CA LEU A 126 11.18 -1.87 -12.61
C LEU A 126 12.49 -2.57 -12.95
N ASP A 127 13.52 -1.78 -13.26
CA ASP A 127 14.87 -2.32 -13.49
C ASP A 127 15.47 -2.82 -12.18
N ALA A 128 15.58 -4.14 -12.05
CA ALA A 128 16.14 -4.79 -10.87
C ALA A 128 17.60 -4.41 -10.62
N GLY A 129 18.38 -4.15 -11.67
CA GLY A 129 19.78 -3.74 -11.55
C GLY A 129 19.93 -2.38 -10.88
N ARG A 130 19.06 -1.43 -11.23
CA ARG A 130 19.03 -0.09 -10.63
C ARG A 130 18.68 -0.13 -9.14
N HIS A 131 17.76 -1.00 -8.75
CA HIS A 131 17.26 -1.11 -7.37
C HIS A 131 17.90 -2.26 -6.58
N ALA A 132 18.99 -2.84 -7.09
CA ALA A 132 19.73 -3.87 -6.36
C ALA A 132 20.30 -3.31 -5.06
N LEU A 133 19.93 -3.89 -3.93
CA LEU A 133 20.38 -3.50 -2.60
C LEU A 133 21.52 -4.39 -2.14
N GLY A 134 22.59 -3.79 -1.62
CA GLY A 134 23.63 -4.51 -0.94
C GLY A 134 23.14 -5.15 0.38
N GLU A 135 23.89 -6.10 0.94
CA GLU A 135 23.45 -6.89 2.10
C GLU A 135 23.01 -6.07 3.32
N ARG A 136 23.55 -4.85 3.48
CA ARG A 136 23.22 -3.93 4.57
C ARG A 136 22.53 -2.66 4.10
N GLU A 137 22.25 -2.56 2.81
CA GLU A 137 21.62 -1.40 2.23
C GLU A 137 20.10 -1.53 2.26
N VAL A 138 19.43 -0.40 2.41
CA VAL A 138 17.97 -0.30 2.35
C VAL A 138 17.55 0.90 1.54
N ALA A 139 16.38 0.76 0.92
CA ALA A 139 15.69 1.88 0.32
C ALA A 139 14.49 2.28 1.19
N LEU A 140 14.24 3.57 1.31
CA LEU A 140 13.13 4.11 2.10
C LEU A 140 12.07 4.73 1.20
N SER A 141 10.83 4.75 1.65
CA SER A 141 9.84 5.65 1.08
C SER A 141 10.26 7.11 1.31
N ALA A 142 9.94 8.00 0.36
CA ALA A 142 10.27 9.42 0.48
C ALA A 142 9.68 10.04 1.76
N GLY A 143 8.45 9.62 2.14
CA GLY A 143 7.80 10.08 3.37
C GLY A 143 8.57 9.70 4.63
N LEU A 144 9.04 8.46 4.73
CA LEU A 144 9.83 8.01 5.88
C LEU A 144 11.21 8.67 5.92
N ALA A 145 11.89 8.82 4.78
CA ALA A 145 13.17 9.50 4.70
C ALA A 145 13.09 10.95 5.18
N ALA A 146 12.04 11.67 4.77
CA ALA A 146 11.78 13.04 5.20
C ALA A 146 11.46 13.13 6.72
N GLU A 147 10.67 12.19 7.25
CA GLU A 147 10.33 12.12 8.68
C GLU A 147 11.58 11.90 9.54
N LEU A 148 12.45 10.98 9.13
CA LEU A 148 13.70 10.69 9.82
C LEU A 148 14.75 11.79 9.60
N GLY A 149 14.64 12.56 8.52
CA GLY A 149 15.65 13.55 8.12
C GLY A 149 16.95 12.93 7.63
N THR A 150 16.90 11.65 7.24
CA THR A 150 18.07 10.89 6.81
C THR A 150 18.33 11.07 5.31
N ARG A 151 19.57 10.82 4.90
CA ARG A 151 20.03 10.91 3.51
C ARG A 151 20.79 9.63 3.12
N ALA A 152 21.07 9.48 1.83
CA ALA A 152 21.90 8.39 1.35
C ALA A 152 23.23 8.31 2.12
N GLY A 153 23.60 7.11 2.57
CA GLY A 153 24.74 6.84 3.44
C GLY A 153 24.42 6.95 4.94
N GLY A 154 23.23 7.41 5.34
CA GLY A 154 22.82 7.49 6.75
C GLY A 154 22.65 6.10 7.38
N GLU A 155 23.05 5.97 8.64
CA GLU A 155 22.89 4.72 9.38
C GLU A 155 21.53 4.67 10.10
N LEU A 156 20.86 3.55 9.97
CA LEU A 156 19.52 3.30 10.46
C LEU A 156 19.50 2.06 11.36
N LEU A 157 18.73 2.13 12.41
CA LEU A 157 18.40 0.99 13.26
C LEU A 157 16.96 0.56 12.96
N LEU A 158 16.82 -0.60 12.34
CA LEU A 158 15.51 -1.22 12.11
C LEU A 158 15.21 -2.21 13.23
N ARG A 159 14.12 -1.97 13.95
CA ARG A 159 13.60 -2.89 14.95
C ARG A 159 12.35 -3.57 14.40
N ILE A 160 12.42 -4.89 14.25
CA ILE A 160 11.29 -5.74 13.85
C ILE A 160 10.88 -6.64 15.01
N GLU A 161 9.60 -6.96 15.10
CA GLU A 161 9.11 -7.98 16.03
C GLU A 161 9.35 -9.36 15.41
N LYS A 162 9.97 -10.24 16.19
CA LYS A 162 10.13 -11.65 15.75
C LYS A 162 8.76 -12.32 15.70
N PRO A 163 8.47 -13.10 14.65
CA PRO A 163 7.28 -13.93 14.64
C PRO A 163 7.36 -14.93 15.80
N SER A 164 6.45 -14.77 16.76
CA SER A 164 6.34 -15.68 17.90
C SER A 164 5.20 -16.67 17.64
N ALA A 165 5.47 -17.95 17.91
CA ALA A 165 4.43 -18.99 17.89
C ALA A 165 3.41 -18.81 19.03
N ILE A 166 3.71 -17.97 20.01
CA ILE A 166 2.84 -17.69 21.14
C ILE A 166 2.25 -16.29 20.98
N PRO A 167 0.93 -16.14 20.96
CA PRO A 167 0.29 -14.82 20.90
C PRO A 167 0.76 -13.93 22.06
N VAL A 168 1.06 -12.65 21.77
CA VAL A 168 1.55 -11.66 22.76
C VAL A 168 0.55 -11.46 23.91
N GLU A 169 -0.72 -11.82 23.70
CA GLU A 169 -1.81 -11.76 24.67
C GLU A 169 -1.83 -12.91 25.68
N SER A 170 -0.96 -13.92 25.53
CA SER A 170 -0.89 -15.02 26.47
C SER A 170 -0.27 -14.58 27.78
N LEU A 171 -1.04 -14.65 28.88
CA LEU A 171 -0.66 -14.31 30.25
C LEU A 171 0.54 -15.13 30.79
N HIS A 172 0.92 -16.22 30.13
CA HIS A 172 1.99 -17.14 30.53
C HIS A 172 3.18 -17.13 29.57
N GLY A 173 3.20 -16.26 28.55
CA GLY A 173 4.32 -16.11 27.66
C GLY A 173 5.45 -15.31 28.31
N ARG A 174 6.63 -15.91 28.52
CA ARG A 174 7.85 -15.15 28.84
C ARG A 174 8.10 -14.15 27.72
N LYS A 175 8.14 -12.87 28.04
CA LYS A 175 8.63 -11.78 27.17
C LYS A 175 10.14 -11.92 27.00
N GLU A 176 10.58 -12.99 26.35
CA GLU A 176 11.98 -13.10 25.93
C GLU A 176 12.08 -12.43 24.56
N ASP A 177 12.75 -11.28 24.54
CA ASP A 177 13.29 -10.54 23.39
C ASP A 177 12.41 -10.57 22.11
N VAL A 178 11.26 -9.89 22.20
CA VAL A 178 10.25 -9.82 21.12
C VAL A 178 10.72 -8.97 19.91
N GLY A 179 11.86 -8.31 19.99
CA GLY A 179 12.34 -7.44 18.93
C GLY A 179 13.81 -7.62 18.58
N ARG A 180 14.13 -7.77 17.30
CA ARG A 180 15.50 -7.73 16.79
C ARG A 180 15.79 -6.35 16.21
N THR A 181 16.94 -5.78 16.61
CA THR A 181 17.42 -4.52 16.02
C THR A 181 18.55 -4.84 15.04
N VAL A 182 18.40 -4.34 13.82
CA VAL A 182 19.35 -4.53 12.73
C VAL A 182 19.89 -3.17 12.31
N ARG A 183 21.21 -3.04 12.18
CA ARG A 183 21.85 -1.84 11.63
C ARG A 183 21.95 -1.95 10.13
N LEU A 184 21.47 -0.92 9.45
CA LEU A 184 21.35 -0.85 8.00
C LEU A 184 21.79 0.55 7.53
N THR A 185 22.21 0.65 6.29
CA THR A 185 22.62 1.92 5.67
C THR A 185 21.59 2.31 4.62
N MET A 186 21.13 3.54 4.67
CA MET A 186 20.23 4.06 3.65
C MET A 186 20.98 4.23 2.33
N ARG A 187 20.54 3.54 1.29
CA ARG A 187 21.05 3.73 -0.07
C ARG A 187 20.37 4.91 -0.76
N GLU A 188 19.04 4.88 -0.79
CA GLU A 188 18.24 5.90 -1.47
C GLU A 188 16.85 6.05 -0.88
N ALA A 189 16.22 7.22 -1.14
CA ALA A 189 14.80 7.41 -1.00
C ALA A 189 14.14 7.17 -2.35
N LEU A 190 13.21 6.21 -2.41
CA LEU A 190 12.51 5.88 -3.63
C LEU A 190 11.53 6.99 -4.02
N ALA A 191 11.55 7.38 -5.30
CA ALA A 191 10.54 8.27 -5.85
C ALA A 191 9.18 7.58 -5.93
N PRO A 192 8.06 8.30 -5.97
CA PRO A 192 6.73 7.71 -6.18
C PRO A 192 6.63 6.85 -7.45
N SER A 193 7.35 7.23 -8.52
CA SER A 193 7.49 6.44 -9.76
C SER A 193 8.20 5.11 -9.57
N ASP A 194 9.08 5.02 -8.59
CA ASP A 194 9.91 3.87 -8.30
C ASP A 194 9.42 3.11 -7.05
N LEU A 195 8.11 3.06 -6.86
CA LEU A 195 7.42 2.42 -5.72
C LEU A 195 7.72 3.06 -4.34
N GLY A 196 8.16 4.31 -4.30
CA GLY A 196 8.37 5.03 -3.04
C GLY A 196 7.11 5.22 -2.19
N GLU A 197 5.94 4.99 -2.76
CA GLU A 197 4.66 4.96 -2.06
C GLU A 197 4.00 3.57 -2.05
N PHE A 198 4.76 2.52 -2.32
CA PHE A 198 4.23 1.15 -2.29
C PHE A 198 3.71 0.79 -0.90
N SER A 199 2.48 0.32 -0.84
CA SER A 199 1.85 -0.10 0.40
C SER A 199 0.80 -1.17 0.15
N LEU A 200 0.92 -2.29 0.84
CA LEU A 200 -0.11 -3.34 0.88
C LEU A 200 -1.23 -3.04 1.89
N ARG A 201 -1.06 -2.00 2.70
CA ARG A 201 -2.09 -1.56 3.65
C ARG A 201 -2.79 -0.30 3.14
N PRO A 202 -4.13 -0.24 3.20
CA PRO A 202 -4.85 0.99 2.90
C PRO A 202 -4.53 2.05 3.96
N GLN A 203 -3.97 3.18 3.53
CA GLN A 203 -3.67 4.32 4.39
C GLN A 203 -3.82 5.63 3.62
N GLN A 204 -4.20 6.70 4.30
CA GLN A 204 -4.41 8.02 3.68
C GLN A 204 -3.19 8.94 3.81
N GLY A 205 -2.31 8.66 4.77
CA GLY A 205 -1.10 9.46 5.02
C GLY A 205 0.08 9.11 4.11
N ALA A 206 1.22 9.76 4.37
CA ALA A 206 2.49 9.41 3.74
C ALA A 206 2.85 7.95 4.06
N VAL A 207 3.32 7.23 3.06
CA VAL A 207 3.73 5.84 3.23
C VAL A 207 5.04 5.79 4.01
N ARG A 208 5.05 4.98 5.07
CA ARG A 208 6.25 4.64 5.83
C ARG A 208 6.66 3.23 5.48
N ALA A 209 7.54 3.10 4.51
CA ALA A 209 8.03 1.82 4.04
C ALA A 209 9.55 1.78 3.99
N VAL A 210 10.11 0.63 4.30
CA VAL A 210 11.53 0.29 4.13
C VAL A 210 11.65 -1.00 3.35
N PHE A 211 12.49 -0.99 2.33
CA PHE A 211 12.81 -2.14 1.49
C PHE A 211 14.17 -2.67 1.89
N VAL A 212 14.20 -3.91 2.36
CA VAL A 212 15.37 -4.61 2.87
C VAL A 212 15.65 -5.81 1.98
N PRO A 213 16.92 -6.18 1.71
CA PRO A 213 17.20 -7.42 0.97
C PRO A 213 16.50 -8.63 1.62
N LEU A 214 15.76 -9.40 0.81
CA LEU A 214 14.95 -10.52 1.29
C LEU A 214 15.74 -11.49 2.14
N ARG A 215 16.90 -11.94 1.64
CA ARG A 215 17.78 -12.88 2.36
C ARG A 215 18.26 -12.35 3.70
N ARG A 216 18.54 -11.04 3.76
CA ARG A 216 18.96 -10.40 5.00
C ARG A 216 17.83 -10.42 6.03
N LEU A 217 16.64 -10.03 5.62
CA LEU A 217 15.47 -10.01 6.49
C LEU A 217 15.08 -11.42 6.95
N GLN A 218 15.15 -12.42 6.07
CA GLN A 218 14.93 -13.83 6.40
C GLN A 218 15.90 -14.32 7.47
N LYS A 219 17.21 -14.02 7.32
CA LYS A 219 18.24 -14.38 8.29
C LYS A 219 18.02 -13.71 9.65
N ASP A 220 17.70 -12.40 9.62
CA ASP A 220 17.46 -11.64 10.85
C ASP A 220 16.17 -12.07 11.57
N ALA A 221 15.18 -12.55 10.84
CA ALA A 221 13.95 -13.12 11.38
C ALA A 221 14.04 -14.61 11.73
N GLU A 222 15.20 -15.28 11.48
CA GLU A 222 15.39 -16.73 11.65
C GLU A 222 14.39 -17.56 10.82
N GLN A 223 14.06 -17.06 9.62
CA GLN A 223 13.10 -17.65 8.68
C GLN A 223 13.75 -17.83 7.29
N GLU A 224 14.93 -18.48 7.24
CA GLU A 224 15.66 -18.69 6.00
C GLU A 224 14.82 -19.48 4.99
N ALA A 225 14.87 -19.09 3.71
CA ALA A 225 14.10 -19.66 2.61
C ALA A 225 12.58 -19.71 2.85
N ARG A 226 12.05 -18.78 3.64
CA ARG A 226 10.61 -18.66 3.91
C ARG A 226 10.08 -17.27 3.60
N ALA A 227 8.82 -17.22 3.22
CA ALA A 227 8.07 -16.00 2.98
C ALA A 227 6.75 -16.04 3.78
N ASN A 228 6.10 -14.89 3.94
CA ASN A 228 4.80 -14.80 4.57
C ASN A 228 3.76 -14.12 3.68
N THR A 229 4.19 -13.63 2.52
CA THR A 229 3.31 -12.92 1.58
C THR A 229 3.68 -13.31 0.15
N ILE A 230 2.67 -13.44 -0.71
CA ILE A 230 2.78 -13.64 -2.17
C ILE A 230 2.01 -12.50 -2.84
N LEU A 231 2.66 -11.85 -3.81
CA LEU A 231 2.06 -10.88 -4.70
C LEU A 231 1.66 -11.54 -6.01
#